data_b3a7a0ded7cd1b7df13dc98c348602e4
#
_entry.id   b3a7a0ded7cd1b7df13dc98c348602e4
#
_cell.length_a   1.000
_cell.length_b   1.000
_cell.length_c   1.000
_cell.angle_alpha   90.00
_cell.angle_beta   90.00
_cell.angle_gamma   90.00
#
_symmetry.space_group_name_H-M   'P 1'
#
loop_
_entity.id
_entity.type
_entity.pdbx_description
1 polymer ?
#
loop_
_entity_poly.entity_id
_entity_poly.type
_entity_poly.pdbx_seq_one_letter_code
_entity_poly.pdbx_strand_id
1 'polypeptide(L)'
;MSAYNALNDVPCTLNAWLLTKVLREDWGFKGYVVSDCGGPSLLVNAHKYVKTKEAAATLSIKAGLDLECGDDVFDGPLFSAYRQYMGTKAEIDSAAYRVLRARMQLGLFDSGEKNPYTKISPAVIGSAKHQEVALNAAR
;
A
#
# COMPACT_ATOMS: atom_id res chain seq x y z
N MET A 1 0.10 3.85 4.90
CA MET A 1 -1.09 3.86 4.03
C MET A 1 -1.30 5.27 3.52
N SER A 2 -1.57 5.45 2.22
CA SER A 2 -1.90 6.77 1.68
C SER A 2 -3.36 7.11 1.98
N ALA A 3 -3.63 8.37 2.33
CA ALA A 3 -4.97 8.82 2.68
C ALA A 3 -5.79 9.24 1.44
N TYR A 4 -7.10 9.37 1.61
CA TYR A 4 -8.02 9.80 0.54
C TYR A 4 -7.88 11.27 0.16
N ASN A 5 -7.52 12.11 1.13
CA ASN A 5 -7.46 13.55 0.93
C ASN A 5 -6.30 13.99 0.05
N ALA A 6 -6.33 15.25 -0.37
CA ALA A 6 -5.19 15.94 -0.97
C ALA A 6 -4.36 16.67 0.09
N LEU A 7 -3.07 16.77 -0.14
CA LEU A 7 -2.15 17.62 0.60
C LEU A 7 -1.55 18.63 -0.38
N ASN A 8 -1.75 19.93 -0.14
CA ASN A 8 -1.36 21.01 -1.05
C ASN A 8 -1.88 20.77 -2.47
N ASP A 9 -3.17 20.48 -2.59
CA ASP A 9 -3.90 20.22 -3.84
C ASP A 9 -3.45 18.97 -4.63
N VAL A 10 -2.52 18.17 -4.09
CA VAL A 10 -2.10 16.91 -4.69
C VAL A 10 -2.67 15.74 -3.90
N PRO A 11 -3.48 14.85 -4.50
CA PRO A 11 -4.01 13.67 -3.83
C PRO A 11 -2.89 12.82 -3.22
N CYS A 12 -3.02 12.42 -1.94
CA CYS A 12 -1.97 11.71 -1.21
C CYS A 12 -1.52 10.42 -1.90
N THR A 13 -2.41 9.75 -2.61
CA THR A 13 -2.16 8.49 -3.33
C THR A 13 -1.13 8.64 -4.47
N LEU A 14 -0.99 9.83 -5.06
CA LEU A 14 -0.01 10.11 -6.12
C LEU A 14 0.94 11.27 -5.77
N ASN A 15 1.05 11.61 -4.51
CA ASN A 15 1.91 12.70 -4.05
C ASN A 15 3.36 12.22 -3.86
N ALA A 16 4.20 12.38 -4.90
CA ALA A 16 5.60 11.96 -4.89
C ALA A 16 6.43 12.68 -3.82
N TRP A 17 6.13 13.96 -3.53
CA TRP A 17 6.79 14.66 -2.45
C TRP A 17 6.54 13.97 -1.10
N LEU A 18 5.28 13.60 -0.82
CA LEU A 18 4.91 12.94 0.43
C LEU A 18 5.46 11.49 0.50
N LEU A 19 5.21 10.67 -0.55
CA LEU A 19 5.47 9.23 -0.51
C LEU A 19 6.93 8.88 -0.78
N THR A 20 7.62 9.67 -1.57
CA THR A 20 9.03 9.42 -1.92
C THR A 20 9.96 10.35 -1.16
N LYS A 21 9.84 11.67 -1.36
CA LYS A 21 10.78 12.63 -0.75
C LYS A 21 10.73 12.59 0.78
N VAL A 22 9.58 12.87 1.38
CA VAL A 22 9.46 12.95 2.84
C VAL A 22 9.58 11.55 3.46
N LEU A 23 8.70 10.62 3.04
CA LEU A 23 8.60 9.33 3.72
C LEU A 23 9.84 8.47 3.53
N ARG A 24 10.34 8.33 2.29
CA ARG A 24 11.43 7.39 1.99
C ARG A 24 12.81 8.00 2.10
N GLU A 25 13.01 9.21 1.56
CA GLU A 25 14.33 9.85 1.56
C GLU A 25 14.62 10.51 2.90
N ASP A 26 13.75 11.41 3.39
CA ASP A 26 14.01 12.18 4.60
C ASP A 26 13.86 11.34 5.88
N TRP A 27 12.78 10.52 5.97
CA TRP A 27 12.51 9.67 7.13
C TRP A 27 13.11 8.28 7.03
N GLY A 28 13.64 7.88 5.88
CA GLY A 28 14.31 6.60 5.69
C GLY A 28 13.38 5.37 5.74
N PHE A 29 12.08 5.53 5.48
CA PHE A 29 11.12 4.43 5.51
C PHE A 29 11.45 3.35 4.48
N LYS A 30 11.61 2.11 4.93
CA LYS A 30 12.02 0.95 4.10
C LYS A 30 10.88 -0.02 3.79
N GLY A 31 9.70 0.20 4.33
CA GLY A 31 8.52 -0.63 4.06
C GLY A 31 7.85 -0.32 2.73
N TYR A 32 6.69 -0.94 2.51
CA TYR A 32 5.83 -0.62 1.38
C TYR A 32 4.71 0.34 1.78
N VAL A 33 4.18 1.07 0.82
CA VAL A 33 3.02 1.95 0.97
C VAL A 33 1.82 1.32 0.27
N VAL A 34 0.76 1.09 1.00
CA VAL A 34 -0.54 0.67 0.46
C VAL A 34 -1.47 1.88 0.36
N SER A 35 -2.37 1.89 -0.62
CA SER A 35 -3.46 2.87 -0.64
C SER A 35 -4.49 2.56 0.44
N ASP A 36 -5.26 3.55 0.86
CA ASP A 36 -6.58 3.26 1.43
C ASP A 36 -7.48 2.63 0.35
N CYS A 37 -8.50 1.86 0.77
CA CYS A 37 -9.27 1.04 -0.16
C CYS A 37 -10.05 1.92 -1.16
N GLY A 38 -9.85 1.67 -2.46
CA GLY A 38 -10.41 2.49 -3.53
C GLY A 38 -9.67 3.82 -3.78
N GLY A 39 -8.57 4.09 -3.06
CA GLY A 39 -7.81 5.35 -3.19
C GLY A 39 -7.40 5.70 -4.62
N PRO A 40 -6.80 4.79 -5.41
CA PRO A 40 -6.44 5.07 -6.79
C PRO A 40 -7.62 5.38 -7.70
N SER A 41 -8.79 4.75 -7.53
CA SER A 41 -10.00 5.07 -8.29
C SER A 41 -10.51 6.48 -8.01
N LEU A 42 -10.32 7.01 -6.81
CA LEU A 42 -10.72 8.38 -6.48
C LEU A 42 -9.97 9.43 -7.29
N LEU A 43 -8.78 9.13 -7.78
CA LEU A 43 -8.03 10.03 -8.67
C LEU A 43 -8.79 10.36 -9.96
N VAL A 44 -9.60 9.39 -10.44
CA VAL A 44 -10.46 9.55 -11.62
C VAL A 44 -11.84 10.09 -11.20
N ASN A 45 -12.47 9.44 -10.23
CA ASN A 45 -13.90 9.60 -9.95
C ASN A 45 -14.22 10.82 -9.08
N ALA A 46 -13.42 11.09 -8.05
CA ALA A 46 -13.67 12.15 -7.06
C ALA A 46 -12.75 13.36 -7.24
N HIS A 47 -11.44 13.15 -7.21
CA HIS A 47 -10.48 14.23 -7.40
C HIS A 47 -10.47 14.77 -8.82
N LYS A 48 -10.86 13.96 -9.82
CA LYS A 48 -10.80 14.29 -11.26
C LYS A 48 -9.41 14.78 -11.67
N TYR A 49 -8.40 14.26 -11.00
CA TYR A 49 -7.00 14.65 -11.18
C TYR A 49 -6.41 14.04 -12.46
N VAL A 50 -6.88 12.85 -12.81
CA VAL A 50 -6.55 12.15 -14.05
C VAL A 50 -7.82 11.68 -14.75
N LYS A 51 -7.72 11.37 -16.05
CA LYS A 51 -8.88 11.00 -16.88
C LYS A 51 -9.11 9.50 -16.97
N THR A 52 -8.08 8.68 -16.76
CA THR A 52 -8.14 7.23 -16.95
C THR A 52 -7.51 6.47 -15.79
N LYS A 53 -7.91 5.22 -15.61
CA LYS A 53 -7.33 4.32 -14.59
C LYS A 53 -5.87 3.99 -14.89
N GLU A 54 -5.48 3.91 -16.15
CA GLU A 54 -4.09 3.72 -16.59
C GLU A 54 -3.20 4.87 -16.10
N ALA A 55 -3.66 6.11 -16.27
CA ALA A 55 -2.95 7.29 -15.77
C ALA A 55 -2.90 7.30 -14.24
N ALA A 56 -3.98 6.92 -13.56
CA ALA A 56 -4.02 6.78 -12.10
C ALA A 56 -2.99 5.74 -11.61
N ALA A 57 -2.96 4.55 -12.23
CA ALA A 57 -2.03 3.48 -11.90
C ALA A 57 -0.57 3.95 -12.05
N THR A 58 -0.25 4.50 -13.22
CA THR A 58 1.12 4.94 -13.55
C THR A 58 1.62 6.03 -12.60
N LEU A 59 0.81 7.05 -12.37
CA LEU A 59 1.22 8.17 -11.51
C LEU A 59 1.32 7.77 -10.04
N SER A 60 0.44 6.88 -9.56
CA SER A 60 0.51 6.36 -8.20
C SER A 60 1.79 5.55 -7.96
N ILE A 61 2.16 4.64 -8.87
CA ILE A 61 3.43 3.89 -8.77
C ILE A 61 4.64 4.83 -8.84
N LYS A 62 4.66 5.77 -9.76
CA LYS A 62 5.73 6.79 -9.87
C LYS A 62 5.87 7.62 -8.61
N ALA A 63 4.78 7.91 -7.94
CA ALA A 63 4.78 8.66 -6.68
C ALA A 63 5.32 7.85 -5.50
N GLY A 64 5.41 6.52 -5.59
CA GLY A 64 5.91 5.66 -4.53
C GLY A 64 4.84 4.82 -3.82
N LEU A 65 3.63 4.71 -4.38
CA LEU A 65 2.64 3.74 -3.97
C LEU A 65 3.05 2.34 -4.46
N ASP A 66 2.95 1.33 -3.61
CA ASP A 66 3.44 -0.02 -3.90
C ASP A 66 2.33 -1.06 -4.03
N LEU A 67 1.22 -0.83 -3.35
CA LEU A 67 0.11 -1.77 -3.28
C LEU A 67 -1.22 -1.01 -3.25
N GLU A 68 -2.18 -1.54 -3.96
CA GLU A 68 -3.56 -1.08 -3.94
C GLU A 68 -4.39 -1.91 -2.96
N CYS A 69 -5.33 -1.27 -2.23
CA CYS A 69 -6.29 -1.93 -1.37
C CYS A 69 -7.67 -1.98 -2.04
N GLY A 70 -8.13 -3.19 -2.40
CA GLY A 70 -9.51 -3.46 -2.78
C GLY A 70 -10.04 -2.72 -4.01
N ASP A 71 -9.17 -2.33 -4.91
CA ASP A 71 -9.49 -1.56 -6.11
C ASP A 71 -9.09 -2.35 -7.36
N ASP A 72 -9.42 -1.84 -8.53
CA ASP A 72 -9.17 -2.45 -9.82
C ASP A 72 -8.23 -1.60 -10.71
N VAL A 73 -7.46 -0.70 -10.12
CA VAL A 73 -6.56 0.20 -10.85
C VAL A 73 -5.21 -0.47 -11.11
N PHE A 74 -4.69 -1.24 -10.14
CA PHE A 74 -3.44 -2.00 -10.34
C PHE A 74 -3.66 -3.35 -11.01
N ASP A 75 -4.87 -3.89 -10.98
CA ASP A 75 -5.26 -5.08 -11.76
C ASP A 75 -5.77 -4.63 -13.14
N GLY A 76 -5.24 -5.13 -14.20
CA GLY A 76 -5.61 -4.75 -15.58
C GLY A 76 -5.13 -3.37 -16.04
N PRO A 77 -5.62 -2.23 -15.53
CA PRO A 77 -5.19 -0.89 -15.98
C PRO A 77 -3.69 -0.64 -15.90
N LEU A 78 -3.00 -1.10 -14.84
CA LEU A 78 -1.56 -1.00 -14.74
C LEU A 78 -0.84 -1.78 -15.85
N PHE A 79 -1.32 -2.99 -16.14
CA PHE A 79 -0.77 -3.80 -17.22
C PHE A 79 -1.04 -3.15 -18.59
N SER A 80 -2.24 -2.61 -18.78
CA SER A 80 -2.59 -1.83 -19.99
C SER A 80 -1.67 -0.62 -20.15
N ALA A 81 -1.47 0.15 -19.08
CA ALA A 81 -0.56 1.29 -19.08
C ALA A 81 0.89 0.91 -19.43
N TYR A 82 1.39 -0.20 -18.87
CA TYR A 82 2.72 -0.70 -19.19
C TYR A 82 2.86 -1.05 -20.67
N ARG A 83 1.87 -1.73 -21.26
CA ARG A 83 1.85 -2.05 -22.70
C ARG A 83 1.79 -0.81 -23.61
N GLN A 84 1.23 0.27 -23.12
CA GLN A 84 1.16 1.56 -23.81
C GLN A 84 2.37 2.46 -23.51
N TYR A 85 3.41 1.94 -22.87
CA TYR A 85 4.62 2.67 -22.51
C TYR A 85 4.38 3.91 -21.62
N MET A 86 3.30 3.91 -20.84
CA MET A 86 3.01 5.00 -19.90
C MET A 86 3.85 4.92 -18.61
N GLY A 87 4.36 3.73 -18.27
CA GLY A 87 5.21 3.47 -17.12
C GLY A 87 6.35 2.51 -17.45
N THR A 88 7.32 2.36 -16.57
CA THR A 88 8.49 1.51 -16.76
C THR A 88 8.42 0.23 -15.93
N LYS A 89 9.07 -0.83 -16.42
CA LYS A 89 9.26 -2.06 -15.66
C LYS A 89 9.97 -1.81 -14.32
N ALA A 90 10.93 -0.90 -14.29
CA ALA A 90 11.70 -0.58 -13.08
C ALA A 90 10.83 -0.02 -11.96
N GLU A 91 9.81 0.78 -12.27
CA GLU A 91 8.85 1.30 -11.29
C GLU A 91 8.00 0.18 -10.69
N ILE A 92 7.49 -0.74 -11.54
CA ILE A 92 6.72 -1.90 -11.13
C ILE A 92 7.58 -2.85 -10.29
N ASP A 93 8.79 -3.16 -10.74
CA ASP A 93 9.75 -4.03 -10.01
C ASP A 93 10.08 -3.44 -8.63
N SER A 94 10.25 -2.13 -8.53
CA SER A 94 10.53 -1.46 -7.25
C SER A 94 9.37 -1.57 -6.26
N ALA A 95 8.14 -1.41 -6.73
CA ALA A 95 6.94 -1.58 -5.91
C ALA A 95 6.79 -3.05 -5.45
N ALA A 96 6.88 -3.99 -6.39
CA ALA A 96 6.82 -5.43 -6.10
C ALA A 96 7.91 -5.86 -5.12
N TYR A 97 9.15 -5.37 -5.30
CA TYR A 97 10.25 -5.66 -4.39
C TYR A 97 9.93 -5.26 -2.94
N ARG A 98 9.39 -4.06 -2.72
CA ARG A 98 9.06 -3.59 -1.36
C ARG A 98 7.97 -4.43 -0.71
N VAL A 99 6.95 -4.82 -1.46
CA VAL A 99 5.88 -5.71 -0.97
C VAL A 99 6.40 -7.11 -0.66
N LEU A 100 7.16 -7.72 -1.59
CA LEU A 100 7.71 -9.06 -1.43
C LEU A 100 8.74 -9.11 -0.30
N ARG A 101 9.58 -8.08 -0.15
CA ARG A 101 10.52 -7.96 0.96
C ARG A 101 9.80 -8.00 2.31
N ALA A 102 8.72 -7.23 2.47
CA ALA A 102 7.95 -7.25 3.72
C ALA A 102 7.35 -8.64 3.99
N ARG A 103 6.81 -9.31 2.98
CA ARG A 103 6.29 -10.68 3.10
C ARG A 103 7.37 -11.68 3.48
N MET A 104 8.59 -11.55 2.93
CA MET A 104 9.73 -12.38 3.33
C MET A 104 10.13 -12.14 4.78
N GLN A 105 10.20 -10.88 5.20
CA GLN A 105 10.52 -10.52 6.59
C GLN A 105 9.48 -11.05 7.60
N LEU A 106 8.22 -11.17 7.18
CA LEU A 106 7.14 -11.76 7.98
C LEU A 106 7.14 -13.31 7.96
N GLY A 107 8.04 -13.94 7.21
CA GLY A 107 8.11 -15.40 7.10
C GLY A 107 6.95 -16.03 6.32
N LEU A 108 6.28 -15.25 5.43
CA LEU A 108 5.12 -15.77 4.68
C LEU A 108 5.49 -16.81 3.60
N PHE A 109 6.78 -16.91 3.26
CA PHE A 109 7.31 -17.92 2.35
C PHE A 109 8.01 -19.07 3.07
N ASP A 110 8.11 -19.01 4.41
CA ASP A 110 8.70 -20.06 5.22
C ASP A 110 7.69 -21.16 5.52
N SER A 111 8.18 -22.37 5.86
CA SER A 111 7.30 -23.41 6.40
C SER A 111 6.64 -22.94 7.69
N GLY A 112 5.36 -23.30 7.91
CA GLY A 112 4.61 -22.88 9.10
C GLY A 112 5.31 -23.21 10.43
N GLU A 113 6.16 -24.23 10.47
CA GLU A 113 6.93 -24.59 11.64
C GLU A 113 7.97 -23.53 12.05
N LYS A 114 8.53 -22.82 11.08
CA LYS A 114 9.53 -21.75 11.28
C LYS A 114 8.92 -20.41 11.64
N ASN A 115 7.66 -20.19 11.29
CA ASN A 115 6.97 -18.94 11.58
C ASN A 115 6.32 -18.99 12.98
N PRO A 116 6.78 -18.18 13.96
CA PRO A 116 6.25 -18.22 15.31
C PRO A 116 4.76 -17.83 15.40
N TYR A 117 4.29 -17.02 14.47
CA TYR A 117 2.91 -16.54 14.47
C TYR A 117 1.89 -17.62 14.09
N THR A 118 2.29 -18.64 13.35
CA THR A 118 1.40 -19.78 13.01
C THR A 118 1.05 -20.65 14.20
N LYS A 119 1.79 -20.51 15.31
CA LYS A 119 1.57 -21.26 16.56
C LYS A 119 0.59 -20.56 17.52
N ILE A 120 0.15 -19.35 17.18
CA ILE A 120 -0.81 -18.60 18.00
C ILE A 120 -2.19 -19.23 17.81
N SER A 121 -2.75 -19.80 18.87
CA SER A 121 -4.09 -20.40 18.84
C SER A 121 -5.18 -19.33 18.67
N PRO A 122 -6.19 -19.55 17.82
CA PRO A 122 -7.38 -18.69 17.76
C PRO A 122 -8.10 -18.52 19.12
N ALA A 123 -7.91 -19.44 20.07
CA ALA A 123 -8.50 -19.36 21.41
C ALA A 123 -8.01 -18.15 22.23
N VAL A 124 -6.94 -17.47 21.82
CA VAL A 124 -6.49 -16.23 22.47
C VAL A 124 -7.38 -15.02 22.15
N ILE A 125 -8.15 -15.09 21.05
CA ILE A 125 -9.05 -14.01 20.62
C ILE A 125 -10.14 -13.82 21.66
N GLY A 126 -10.29 -12.59 22.17
CA GLY A 126 -11.31 -12.28 23.19
C GLY A 126 -11.08 -12.91 24.55
N SER A 127 -9.89 -13.49 24.83
CA SER A 127 -9.53 -14.02 26.14
C SER A 127 -9.66 -12.95 27.23
N ALA A 128 -9.78 -13.37 28.50
CA ALA A 128 -9.86 -12.45 29.64
C ALA A 128 -8.71 -11.44 29.66
N LYS A 129 -7.49 -11.88 29.31
CA LYS A 129 -6.32 -11.01 29.18
C LYS A 129 -6.49 -9.95 28.07
N HIS A 130 -7.06 -10.32 26.94
CA HIS A 130 -7.31 -9.36 25.85
C HIS A 130 -8.42 -8.37 26.23
N GLN A 131 -9.45 -8.82 26.95
CA GLN A 131 -10.51 -7.93 27.46
C GLN A 131 -9.97 -6.93 28.48
N GLU A 132 -9.08 -7.38 29.38
CA GLU A 132 -8.40 -6.51 30.35
C GLU A 132 -7.54 -5.44 29.64
N VAL A 133 -6.76 -5.82 28.63
CA VAL A 133 -5.95 -4.87 27.83
C VAL A 133 -6.85 -3.84 27.13
N ALA A 134 -7.96 -4.29 26.53
CA ALA A 134 -8.92 -3.39 25.86
C ALA A 134 -9.55 -2.40 26.86
N LEU A 135 -9.94 -2.88 28.04
CA LEU A 135 -10.49 -2.04 29.10
C LEU A 135 -9.48 -0.99 29.61
N ASN A 136 -8.23 -1.41 29.78
CA ASN A 136 -7.17 -0.50 30.24
C ASN A 136 -6.82 0.56 29.17
N ALA A 137 -6.89 0.21 27.89
CA ALA A 137 -6.69 1.14 26.81
C ALA A 137 -7.83 2.18 26.67
N ALA A 138 -9.05 1.84 27.13
CA ALA A 138 -10.21 2.71 27.08
C ALA A 138 -10.34 3.66 28.28
N ARG A 139 -9.53 3.51 29.32
CA ARG A 139 -9.50 4.34 30.55
C ARG A 139 -8.42 5.40 30.48
#